data_144eba5b1812c72e6a089bc86e3b9048
#
_entry.id   144eba5b1812c72e6a089bc86e3b9048
#
_cell.length_a   1.000
_cell.length_b   1.000
_cell.length_c   1.000
_cell.angle_alpha   90.00
_cell.angle_beta   90.00
_cell.angle_gamma   90.00
#
_symmetry.space_group_name_H-M   'P 1'
#
loop_
_entity.id
_entity.type
_entity.pdbx_description
1 polymer ?
#
loop_
_entity_poly.entity_id
_entity_poly.type
_entity_poly.pdbx_seq_one_letter_code
_entity_poly.pdbx_strand_id
1 'polypeptide(L)'
;MNDIKIIHLIHSDGPGGVETGAKLAQQEFKNNINYEIRYIYNAGDNIIVKFIKILKATNLLFKELKGKENHIILSSLWMSHIISFILKILLKNMTWISFIHNSNYTNIISYLICTKLTRLADKQVFDSYSTAKAYNSKSINRNRIINYFFQKYDLKKFDIKNWSNRKYDFITVATNTKQKGFLEIEKFCKNMSNLYPSRLKIMIITDNLKKILDLEELKKKLNSICDIQFEVNLTNTDVLERMTESKIYFCLSHYEGFGVTIVESLLSGCFIVTTNVGEQQYYLHPNRRLVLNNSSNYNLDFNYINQNGPSKENFVKAKEFLHKNVKSYSDSLKHIVMENK
;
A
#
# COMPACT_ATOMS: atom_id res chain seq x y z
N MET A 1 -19.83 0.48 -21.54
CA MET A 1 -18.50 0.71 -20.96
C MET A 1 -17.36 0.33 -21.90
N ASN A 2 -17.62 -0.41 -22.96
CA ASN A 2 -16.56 -0.93 -23.86
C ASN A 2 -15.78 0.14 -24.64
N ASP A 3 -16.22 1.40 -24.63
CA ASP A 3 -15.60 2.48 -25.40
C ASP A 3 -14.68 3.39 -24.60
N ILE A 4 -14.52 3.19 -23.28
CA ILE A 4 -13.63 3.99 -22.46
C ILE A 4 -12.30 3.26 -22.30
N LYS A 5 -11.21 3.91 -22.76
CA LYS A 5 -9.85 3.44 -22.50
C LYS A 5 -9.24 4.22 -21.33
N ILE A 6 -8.81 3.51 -20.29
CA ILE A 6 -8.05 4.07 -19.16
C ILE A 6 -6.57 3.73 -19.35
N ILE A 7 -5.73 4.73 -19.44
CA ILE A 7 -4.27 4.58 -19.44
C ILE A 7 -3.75 5.00 -18.07
N HIS A 8 -3.25 4.03 -17.30
CA HIS A 8 -2.65 4.29 -16.00
C HIS A 8 -1.15 4.52 -16.16
N LEU A 9 -0.72 5.77 -16.00
CA LEU A 9 0.68 6.17 -16.06
C LEU A 9 1.35 5.99 -14.70
N ILE A 10 2.43 5.20 -14.69
CA ILE A 10 3.24 4.92 -13.50
C ILE A 10 4.72 5.12 -13.84
N HIS A 11 5.54 5.43 -12.85
CA HIS A 11 6.96 5.72 -13.05
C HIS A 11 7.71 4.55 -13.70
N SER A 12 7.71 3.39 -13.04
CA SER A 12 8.51 2.23 -13.44
C SER A 12 7.85 0.93 -13.06
N ASP A 13 8.29 -0.16 -13.64
CA ASP A 13 7.89 -1.53 -13.26
C ASP A 13 8.80 -2.06 -12.14
N GLY A 14 8.77 -1.39 -10.97
CA GLY A 14 9.53 -1.78 -9.78
C GLY A 14 8.67 -2.48 -8.73
N PRO A 15 9.29 -2.98 -7.65
CA PRO A 15 8.56 -3.44 -6.48
C PRO A 15 8.05 -2.22 -5.69
N GLY A 16 6.75 -2.07 -5.62
CA GLY A 16 6.10 -0.98 -4.87
C GLY A 16 4.60 -1.19 -4.72
N GLY A 17 3.98 -0.55 -3.73
CA GLY A 17 2.54 -0.67 -3.48
C GLY A 17 1.70 -0.14 -4.65
N VAL A 18 2.15 0.95 -5.29
CA VAL A 18 1.46 1.56 -6.44
C VAL A 18 1.53 0.65 -7.67
N GLU A 19 2.71 0.13 -7.96
CA GLU A 19 2.98 -0.77 -9.08
C GLU A 19 2.22 -2.09 -8.93
N THR A 20 2.26 -2.68 -7.74
CA THR A 20 1.51 -3.89 -7.41
C THR A 20 0.00 -3.65 -7.52
N GLY A 21 -0.49 -2.55 -6.96
CA GLY A 21 -1.88 -2.16 -7.03
C GLY A 21 -2.39 -1.97 -8.47
N ALA A 22 -1.59 -1.34 -9.33
CA ALA A 22 -1.96 -1.16 -10.74
C ALA A 22 -2.02 -2.50 -11.51
N LYS A 23 -1.09 -3.43 -11.26
CA LYS A 23 -1.10 -4.78 -11.86
C LYS A 23 -2.34 -5.57 -11.42
N LEU A 24 -2.70 -5.48 -10.14
CA LEU A 24 -3.93 -6.09 -9.61
C LEU A 24 -5.19 -5.47 -10.24
N ALA A 25 -5.23 -4.14 -10.38
CA ALA A 25 -6.30 -3.44 -11.06
C ALA A 25 -6.45 -3.88 -12.52
N GLN A 26 -5.34 -4.02 -13.26
CA GLN A 26 -5.36 -4.50 -14.63
C GLN A 26 -5.94 -5.92 -14.75
N GLN A 27 -5.60 -6.80 -13.80
CA GLN A 27 -6.15 -8.15 -13.76
C GLN A 27 -7.65 -8.15 -13.45
N GLU A 28 -8.10 -7.28 -12.55
CA GLU A 28 -9.52 -7.17 -12.16
C GLU A 28 -10.38 -6.59 -13.28
N PHE A 29 -9.83 -5.65 -14.06
CA PHE A 29 -10.55 -5.03 -15.19
C PHE A 29 -10.50 -5.79 -16.50
N LYS A 30 -9.70 -6.85 -16.63
CA LYS A 30 -9.40 -7.56 -17.89
C LYS A 30 -10.62 -7.84 -18.78
N ASN A 31 -11.79 -8.06 -18.18
CA ASN A 31 -13.01 -8.43 -18.91
C ASN A 31 -14.05 -7.29 -19.03
N ASN A 32 -13.87 -6.17 -18.35
CA ASN A 32 -14.93 -5.17 -18.17
C ASN A 32 -14.58 -3.75 -18.59
N ILE A 33 -13.28 -3.41 -18.59
CA ILE A 33 -12.80 -2.04 -18.91
C ILE A 33 -11.46 -2.19 -19.65
N ASN A 34 -11.26 -1.39 -20.67
CA ASN A 34 -9.97 -1.29 -21.34
C ASN A 34 -9.00 -0.49 -20.45
N TYR A 35 -8.32 -1.20 -19.54
CA TYR A 35 -7.38 -0.63 -18.58
C TYR A 35 -5.95 -1.07 -18.92
N GLU A 36 -5.12 -0.10 -19.27
CA GLU A 36 -3.75 -0.31 -19.72
C GLU A 36 -2.76 0.40 -18.80
N ILE A 37 -1.71 -0.32 -18.33
CA ILE A 37 -0.62 0.28 -17.58
C ILE A 37 0.47 0.71 -18.55
N ARG A 38 1.00 1.92 -18.36
CA ARG A 38 2.17 2.44 -19.09
C ARG A 38 3.25 2.87 -18.11
N TYR A 39 4.41 2.26 -18.23
CA TYR A 39 5.60 2.65 -17.47
C TYR A 39 6.39 3.70 -18.23
N ILE A 40 6.87 4.73 -17.52
CA ILE A 40 7.56 5.88 -18.12
C ILE A 40 9.05 5.57 -18.33
N TYR A 41 9.70 4.93 -17.32
CA TYR A 41 11.12 4.61 -17.34
C TYR A 41 11.40 3.31 -16.56
N ASN A 42 12.65 2.81 -16.62
CA ASN A 42 13.07 1.66 -15.83
C ASN A 42 13.57 2.11 -14.45
N ALA A 43 13.41 1.27 -13.43
CA ALA A 43 13.80 1.61 -12.04
C ALA A 43 15.28 2.01 -11.90
N GLY A 44 16.19 1.41 -12.68
CA GLY A 44 17.64 1.68 -12.69
C GLY A 44 18.09 2.89 -13.51
N ASP A 45 17.21 3.59 -14.23
CA ASP A 45 17.60 4.72 -15.08
C ASP A 45 18.16 5.89 -14.24
N ASN A 46 19.22 6.54 -14.75
CA ASN A 46 19.71 7.78 -14.18
C ASN A 46 18.77 8.97 -14.48
N ILE A 47 18.98 10.11 -13.83
CA ILE A 47 18.05 11.26 -13.91
C ILE A 47 17.92 11.82 -15.34
N ILE A 48 19.00 11.85 -16.11
CA ILE A 48 19.01 12.36 -17.49
C ILE A 48 18.17 11.43 -18.38
N VAL A 49 18.41 10.12 -18.29
CA VAL A 49 17.64 9.11 -19.03
C VAL A 49 16.16 9.17 -18.68
N LYS A 50 15.81 9.34 -17.39
CA LYS A 50 14.42 9.53 -16.95
C LYS A 50 13.79 10.73 -17.62
N PHE A 51 14.50 11.86 -17.68
CA PHE A 51 13.97 13.08 -18.31
C PHE A 51 13.73 12.88 -19.82
N ILE A 52 14.67 12.28 -20.54
CA ILE A 52 14.52 11.95 -21.97
C ILE A 52 13.30 11.00 -22.18
N LYS A 53 13.16 9.99 -21.32
CA LYS A 53 12.04 9.05 -21.42
C LYS A 53 10.69 9.71 -21.13
N ILE A 54 10.63 10.70 -20.23
CA ILE A 54 9.42 11.51 -19.98
C ILE A 54 9.00 12.26 -21.25
N LEU A 55 9.94 12.95 -21.91
CA LEU A 55 9.67 13.68 -23.18
C LEU A 55 9.20 12.72 -24.27
N LYS A 56 9.88 11.57 -24.41
CA LYS A 56 9.51 10.53 -25.39
C LYS A 56 8.13 9.95 -25.11
N ALA A 57 7.82 9.61 -23.86
CA ALA A 57 6.51 9.09 -23.46
C ALA A 57 5.40 10.11 -23.73
N THR A 58 5.63 11.39 -23.41
CA THR A 58 4.69 12.48 -23.69
C THR A 58 4.38 12.58 -25.18
N ASN A 59 5.41 12.58 -26.03
CA ASN A 59 5.23 12.66 -27.48
C ASN A 59 4.51 11.43 -28.08
N LEU A 60 4.86 10.23 -27.61
CA LEU A 60 4.19 8.99 -28.05
C LEU A 60 2.70 8.99 -27.66
N LEU A 61 2.38 9.34 -26.42
CA LEU A 61 1.00 9.43 -25.95
C LEU A 61 0.23 10.52 -26.68
N PHE A 62 0.84 11.69 -26.92
CA PHE A 62 0.22 12.74 -27.72
C PHE A 62 -0.17 12.24 -29.12
N LYS A 63 0.75 11.59 -29.83
CA LYS A 63 0.48 11.03 -31.17
C LYS A 63 -0.60 9.94 -31.14
N GLU A 64 -0.59 9.09 -30.11
CA GLU A 64 -1.58 8.01 -29.95
C GLU A 64 -2.99 8.56 -29.68
N LEU A 65 -3.12 9.63 -28.87
CA LEU A 65 -4.40 10.15 -28.38
C LEU A 65 -4.95 11.30 -29.22
N LYS A 66 -4.14 11.93 -30.04
CA LYS A 66 -4.58 13.06 -30.91
C LYS A 66 -5.74 12.62 -31.81
N GLY A 67 -6.83 13.38 -31.74
CA GLY A 67 -8.05 13.12 -32.54
C GLY A 67 -8.91 11.96 -32.07
N LYS A 68 -8.59 11.35 -30.92
CA LYS A 68 -9.42 10.30 -30.31
C LYS A 68 -10.22 10.87 -29.14
N GLU A 69 -11.40 10.32 -28.92
CA GLU A 69 -12.30 10.68 -27.82
C GLU A 69 -12.36 9.59 -26.74
N ASN A 70 -12.94 9.92 -25.60
CA ASN A 70 -13.19 8.98 -24.49
C ASN A 70 -11.94 8.34 -23.87
N HIS A 71 -10.82 9.06 -23.84
CA HIS A 71 -9.59 8.58 -23.18
C HIS A 71 -9.45 9.21 -21.81
N ILE A 72 -9.12 8.35 -20.84
CA ILE A 72 -8.83 8.76 -19.47
C ILE A 72 -7.36 8.44 -19.18
N ILE A 73 -6.62 9.45 -18.75
CA ILE A 73 -5.29 9.24 -18.18
C ILE A 73 -5.41 9.28 -16.65
N LEU A 74 -5.16 8.14 -16.04
CA LEU A 74 -4.98 8.00 -14.60
C LEU A 74 -3.48 8.10 -14.31
N SER A 75 -3.03 9.12 -13.61
CA SER A 75 -1.62 9.30 -13.28
C SER A 75 -1.33 9.06 -11.81
N SER A 76 -0.32 8.26 -11.52
CA SER A 76 0.17 7.96 -10.18
C SER A 76 1.62 8.37 -10.04
N LEU A 77 1.97 9.03 -8.90
CA LEU A 77 3.29 9.56 -8.62
C LEU A 77 3.65 10.82 -9.45
N TRP A 78 4.58 11.63 -8.96
CA TRP A 78 4.77 13.00 -9.39
C TRP A 78 5.20 13.20 -10.88
N MET A 79 6.04 12.31 -11.45
CA MET A 79 6.47 12.46 -12.85
C MET A 79 5.35 12.17 -13.84
N SER A 80 4.49 11.21 -13.56
CA SER A 80 3.32 10.91 -14.40
C SER A 80 2.30 12.06 -14.39
N HIS A 81 2.20 12.81 -13.28
CA HIS A 81 1.37 14.01 -13.21
C HIS A 81 1.86 15.11 -14.16
N ILE A 82 3.19 15.25 -14.35
CA ILE A 82 3.75 16.22 -15.31
C ILE A 82 3.34 15.85 -16.73
N ILE A 83 3.51 14.57 -17.13
CA ILE A 83 3.10 14.10 -18.47
C ILE A 83 1.61 14.38 -18.69
N SER A 84 0.78 14.00 -17.73
CA SER A 84 -0.67 14.15 -17.83
C SER A 84 -1.11 15.61 -17.92
N PHE A 85 -0.43 16.51 -17.21
CA PHE A 85 -0.66 17.94 -17.31
C PHE A 85 -0.33 18.49 -18.70
N ILE A 86 0.83 18.12 -19.25
CA ILE A 86 1.23 18.55 -20.62
C ILE A 86 0.21 18.04 -21.65
N LEU A 87 -0.16 16.75 -21.53
CA LEU A 87 -1.16 16.17 -22.44
C LEU A 87 -2.52 16.83 -22.31
N LYS A 88 -2.94 17.23 -21.10
CA LYS A 88 -4.21 17.93 -20.85
C LYS A 88 -4.23 19.30 -21.55
N ILE A 89 -3.12 20.02 -21.58
CA ILE A 89 -3.02 21.30 -22.31
C ILE A 89 -3.12 21.07 -23.83
N LEU A 90 -2.49 19.99 -24.32
CA LEU A 90 -2.39 19.71 -25.77
C LEU A 90 -3.64 19.01 -26.34
N LEU A 91 -4.38 18.27 -25.50
CA LEU A 91 -5.52 17.43 -25.88
C LEU A 91 -6.78 17.84 -25.12
N LYS A 92 -7.64 18.64 -25.77
CA LYS A 92 -8.86 19.19 -25.13
C LYS A 92 -9.87 18.11 -24.69
N ASN A 93 -9.94 16.98 -25.40
CA ASN A 93 -10.93 15.92 -25.18
C ASN A 93 -10.43 14.78 -24.28
N MET A 94 -9.32 14.99 -23.56
CA MET A 94 -8.75 14.02 -22.63
C MET A 94 -9.21 14.32 -21.21
N THR A 95 -9.65 13.28 -20.47
CA THR A 95 -9.90 13.38 -19.03
C THR A 95 -8.64 12.98 -18.26
N TRP A 96 -8.17 13.88 -17.39
CA TRP A 96 -7.04 13.61 -16.50
C TRP A 96 -7.54 13.36 -15.07
N ILE A 97 -7.26 12.16 -14.54
CA ILE A 97 -7.48 11.79 -13.14
C ILE A 97 -6.10 11.70 -12.45
N SER A 98 -5.85 12.55 -11.47
CA SER A 98 -4.64 12.47 -10.65
C SER A 98 -4.88 11.57 -9.44
N PHE A 99 -4.08 10.51 -9.30
CA PHE A 99 -4.17 9.56 -8.19
C PHE A 99 -3.00 9.74 -7.22
N ILE A 100 -3.30 10.10 -5.99
CA ILE A 100 -2.35 10.53 -4.98
C ILE A 100 -2.24 9.47 -3.90
N HIS A 101 -1.01 9.00 -3.64
CA HIS A 101 -0.72 7.84 -2.79
C HIS A 101 0.07 8.16 -1.51
N ASN A 102 0.61 9.37 -1.38
CA ASN A 102 1.48 9.71 -0.27
C ASN A 102 0.96 10.95 0.48
N SER A 103 0.90 10.84 1.79
CA SER A 103 0.63 11.97 2.68
C SER A 103 1.90 12.79 3.00
N ASN A 104 3.08 12.29 2.64
CA ASN A 104 4.36 12.96 2.86
C ASN A 104 5.29 12.81 1.65
N TYR A 105 6.09 13.84 1.37
CA TYR A 105 6.97 13.92 0.20
C TYR A 105 8.43 14.07 0.60
N THR A 106 9.31 13.38 -0.13
CA THR A 106 10.74 13.36 0.15
C THR A 106 11.47 14.61 -0.34
N ASN A 107 10.89 15.36 -1.29
CA ASN A 107 11.49 16.58 -1.83
C ASN A 107 10.43 17.63 -2.22
N ILE A 108 10.85 18.90 -2.27
CA ILE A 108 9.98 20.06 -2.54
C ILE A 108 9.31 20.01 -3.91
N ILE A 109 9.99 19.44 -4.92
CA ILE A 109 9.47 19.36 -6.29
C ILE A 109 8.29 18.39 -6.33
N SER A 110 8.42 17.19 -5.78
CA SER A 110 7.33 16.23 -5.69
C SER A 110 6.17 16.78 -4.87
N TYR A 111 6.45 17.50 -3.78
CA TYR A 111 5.43 18.19 -2.99
C TYR A 111 4.65 19.21 -3.84
N LEU A 112 5.34 20.11 -4.54
CA LEU A 112 4.67 21.14 -5.36
C LEU A 112 3.85 20.52 -6.50
N ILE A 113 4.39 19.52 -7.19
CA ILE A 113 3.66 18.85 -8.26
C ILE A 113 2.41 18.18 -7.72
N CYS A 114 2.56 17.36 -6.70
CA CYS A 114 1.44 16.63 -6.15
C CYS A 114 0.40 17.51 -5.44
N THR A 115 0.78 18.66 -4.86
CA THR A 115 -0.16 19.53 -4.13
C THR A 115 -0.73 20.68 -4.95
N LYS A 116 0.00 21.17 -5.97
CA LYS A 116 -0.42 22.32 -6.80
C LYS A 116 -0.81 21.91 -8.20
N LEU A 117 0.07 21.18 -8.92
CA LEU A 117 -0.17 20.81 -10.30
C LEU A 117 -1.38 19.86 -10.44
N THR A 118 -1.52 18.88 -9.55
CA THR A 118 -2.63 17.91 -9.60
C THR A 118 -4.02 18.55 -9.35
N ARG A 119 -4.08 19.77 -8.81
CA ARG A 119 -5.34 20.53 -8.70
C ARG A 119 -5.90 20.95 -10.04
N LEU A 120 -5.09 20.93 -11.10
CA LEU A 120 -5.49 21.22 -12.48
C LEU A 120 -6.02 19.98 -13.21
N ALA A 121 -6.00 18.81 -12.57
CA ALA A 121 -6.65 17.61 -13.10
C ALA A 121 -8.18 17.78 -13.08
N ASP A 122 -8.86 17.12 -14.01
CA ASP A 122 -10.34 17.10 -14.05
C ASP A 122 -10.89 16.44 -12.78
N LYS A 123 -10.17 15.44 -12.27
CA LYS A 123 -10.47 14.79 -10.98
C LYS A 123 -9.20 14.50 -10.20
N GLN A 124 -9.27 14.76 -8.91
CA GLN A 124 -8.25 14.38 -7.92
C GLN A 124 -8.79 13.25 -7.06
N VAL A 125 -8.07 12.14 -7.00
CA VAL A 125 -8.43 10.97 -6.19
C VAL A 125 -7.26 10.57 -5.29
N PHE A 126 -7.57 9.93 -4.16
CA PHE A 126 -6.63 9.61 -3.10
C PHE A 126 -6.74 8.14 -2.73
N ASP A 127 -5.64 7.52 -2.35
CA ASP A 127 -5.62 6.12 -1.89
C ASP A 127 -6.29 5.94 -0.52
N SER A 128 -6.40 7.03 0.25
CA SER A 128 -6.87 7.01 1.63
C SER A 128 -7.42 8.37 2.07
N TYR A 129 -8.25 8.35 3.10
CA TYR A 129 -8.73 9.56 3.75
C TYR A 129 -7.60 10.34 4.43
N SER A 130 -6.60 9.64 4.98
CA SER A 130 -5.42 10.27 5.59
C SER A 130 -4.59 11.02 4.56
N THR A 131 -4.40 10.44 3.36
CA THR A 131 -3.74 11.13 2.24
C THR A 131 -4.54 12.35 1.81
N ALA A 132 -5.85 12.24 1.63
CA ALA A 132 -6.70 13.36 1.28
C ALA A 132 -6.66 14.50 2.32
N LYS A 133 -6.65 14.16 3.61
CA LYS A 133 -6.54 15.14 4.71
C LYS A 133 -5.20 15.87 4.71
N ALA A 134 -4.10 15.18 4.42
CA ALA A 134 -2.78 15.79 4.31
C ALA A 134 -2.69 16.83 3.19
N TYR A 135 -3.57 16.73 2.19
CA TYR A 135 -3.70 17.70 1.08
C TYR A 135 -4.52 18.94 1.40
N ASN A 136 -4.92 19.16 2.64
CA ASN A 136 -5.76 20.31 3.05
C ASN A 136 -7.08 20.41 2.27
N SER A 137 -7.65 19.32 1.87
CA SER A 137 -8.98 19.29 1.28
C SER A 137 -10.00 19.60 2.39
N LYS A 138 -10.53 20.82 2.41
CA LYS A 138 -11.53 21.27 3.42
C LYS A 138 -12.84 20.47 3.37
N SER A 139 -13.12 19.83 2.25
CA SER A 139 -14.27 18.94 2.08
C SER A 139 -13.82 17.67 1.36
N ILE A 140 -13.47 16.65 2.14
CA ILE A 140 -13.09 15.35 1.56
C ILE A 140 -14.36 14.60 1.24
N ASN A 141 -14.69 14.52 -0.05
CA ASN A 141 -15.74 13.64 -0.51
C ASN A 141 -15.21 12.19 -0.52
N ARG A 142 -15.88 11.28 0.21
CA ARG A 142 -15.55 9.85 0.20
C ARG A 142 -15.56 9.23 -1.20
N ASN A 143 -16.31 9.78 -2.13
CA ASN A 143 -16.32 9.37 -3.53
C ASN A 143 -15.01 9.65 -4.28
N ARG A 144 -14.07 10.37 -3.67
CA ARG A 144 -12.71 10.62 -4.21
C ARG A 144 -11.65 9.69 -3.62
N ILE A 145 -12.03 8.73 -2.81
CA ILE A 145 -11.12 7.74 -2.21
C ILE A 145 -11.19 6.45 -3.03
N ILE A 146 -10.03 5.98 -3.50
CA ILE A 146 -9.84 4.68 -4.16
C ILE A 146 -8.88 3.87 -3.33
N ASN A 147 -9.39 3.04 -2.43
CA ASN A 147 -8.53 2.18 -1.64
C ASN A 147 -7.90 1.07 -2.50
N TYR A 148 -6.66 0.68 -2.18
CA TYR A 148 -6.01 -0.48 -2.78
C TYR A 148 -6.56 -1.79 -2.20
N PHE A 149 -7.88 -1.96 -2.28
CA PHE A 149 -8.57 -3.16 -1.87
C PHE A 149 -9.15 -3.85 -3.11
N PHE A 150 -8.67 -5.06 -3.39
CA PHE A 150 -9.05 -5.82 -4.57
C PHE A 150 -9.94 -6.99 -4.18
N GLN A 151 -10.99 -7.27 -4.98
CA GLN A 151 -11.89 -8.43 -4.78
C GLN A 151 -11.12 -9.75 -4.84
N LYS A 152 -9.97 -9.77 -5.52
CA LYS A 152 -9.09 -10.94 -5.64
C LYS A 152 -8.46 -11.40 -4.32
N TYR A 153 -8.49 -10.59 -3.27
CA TYR A 153 -8.21 -11.02 -1.90
C TYR A 153 -9.32 -11.91 -1.33
N ASP A 154 -10.03 -12.65 -2.21
CA ASP A 154 -10.91 -13.73 -1.77
C ASP A 154 -10.05 -14.87 -1.20
N LEU A 155 -9.89 -14.80 0.10
CA LEU A 155 -9.06 -15.69 0.93
C LEU A 155 -9.61 -17.12 1.04
N LYS A 156 -10.65 -17.49 0.28
CA LYS A 156 -11.04 -18.89 0.12
C LYS A 156 -9.91 -19.77 -0.40
N LYS A 157 -8.83 -19.15 -0.91
CA LYS A 157 -7.65 -19.87 -1.43
C LYS A 157 -6.57 -20.10 -0.37
N PHE A 158 -6.61 -19.41 0.77
CA PHE A 158 -5.60 -19.58 1.81
C PHE A 158 -6.21 -20.37 2.96
N ASP A 159 -5.62 -21.54 3.24
CA ASP A 159 -5.95 -22.31 4.44
C ASP A 159 -5.39 -21.54 5.65
N ILE A 160 -6.27 -20.81 6.35
CA ILE A 160 -5.90 -20.05 7.53
C ILE A 160 -5.60 -21.04 8.65
N LYS A 161 -4.32 -21.30 8.87
CA LYS A 161 -3.84 -22.20 9.93
C LYS A 161 -4.39 -21.78 11.28
N ASN A 162 -4.70 -22.77 12.10
CA ASN A 162 -5.06 -22.53 13.48
C ASN A 162 -3.94 -21.76 14.19
N TRP A 163 -4.29 -20.85 15.10
CA TRP A 163 -3.36 -19.98 15.79
C TRP A 163 -2.19 -20.74 16.45
N SER A 164 -2.47 -21.85 17.14
CA SER A 164 -1.47 -22.69 17.79
C SER A 164 -0.45 -23.32 16.83
N ASN A 165 -0.85 -23.56 15.58
CA ASN A 165 -0.03 -24.24 14.57
C ASN A 165 0.78 -23.24 13.71
N ARG A 166 0.71 -21.93 14.00
CA ARG A 166 1.45 -20.93 13.26
C ARG A 166 2.93 -20.92 13.67
N LYS A 167 3.78 -20.91 12.65
CA LYS A 167 5.23 -21.06 12.80
C LYS A 167 5.91 -19.86 13.46
N TYR A 168 5.43 -18.65 13.12
CA TYR A 168 6.01 -17.39 13.58
C TYR A 168 5.10 -16.70 14.58
N ASP A 169 5.70 -16.13 15.63
CA ASP A 169 4.96 -15.32 16.60
C ASP A 169 4.67 -13.95 16.02
N PHE A 170 5.65 -13.37 15.30
CA PHE A 170 5.54 -12.05 14.68
C PHE A 170 5.99 -12.06 13.22
N ILE A 171 5.35 -11.23 12.40
CA ILE A 171 5.77 -10.94 11.03
C ILE A 171 5.66 -9.45 10.74
N THR A 172 6.61 -8.92 9.96
CA THR A 172 6.49 -7.62 9.29
C THR A 172 6.86 -7.74 7.82
N VAL A 173 6.18 -6.97 6.98
CA VAL A 173 6.40 -6.93 5.52
C VAL A 173 6.49 -5.48 5.10
N ALA A 174 7.68 -5.00 4.83
CA ALA A 174 7.91 -3.62 4.44
C ALA A 174 9.29 -3.43 3.80
N THR A 175 9.45 -2.36 3.01
CA THR A 175 10.77 -1.94 2.53
C THR A 175 11.67 -1.49 3.68
N ASN A 176 12.96 -1.85 3.64
CA ASN A 176 13.94 -1.46 4.67
C ASN A 176 14.24 0.05 4.60
N THR A 177 13.33 0.85 5.15
CA THR A 177 13.39 2.31 5.14
C THR A 177 13.06 2.90 6.51
N LYS A 178 13.54 4.12 6.78
CA LYS A 178 13.20 4.87 7.99
C LYS A 178 11.69 5.08 8.13
N GLN A 179 11.01 5.39 7.01
CA GLN A 179 9.56 5.57 6.99
C GLN A 179 8.79 4.37 7.53
N LYS A 180 9.27 3.16 7.22
CA LYS A 180 8.63 1.89 7.61
C LYS A 180 9.04 1.41 9.01
N GLY A 181 9.77 2.23 9.77
CA GLY A 181 10.12 1.96 11.15
C GLY A 181 11.18 0.86 11.33
N PHE A 182 12.06 0.67 10.35
CA PHE A 182 13.09 -0.37 10.46
C PHE A 182 14.09 -0.10 11.59
N LEU A 183 14.36 1.14 11.92
CA LEU A 183 15.25 1.50 13.05
C LEU A 183 14.64 1.12 14.42
N GLU A 184 13.34 0.97 14.49
CA GLU A 184 12.59 0.64 15.71
C GLU A 184 12.48 -0.87 15.95
N ILE A 185 12.81 -1.73 14.96
CA ILE A 185 12.64 -3.19 15.04
C ILE A 185 13.45 -3.79 16.21
N GLU A 186 14.70 -3.35 16.39
CA GLU A 186 15.54 -3.85 17.50
C GLU A 186 14.86 -3.62 18.86
N LYS A 187 14.40 -2.39 19.07
CA LYS A 187 13.72 -2.02 20.31
C LYS A 187 12.42 -2.78 20.49
N PHE A 188 11.66 -2.93 19.42
CA PHE A 188 10.43 -3.73 19.43
C PHE A 188 10.72 -5.17 19.85
N CYS A 189 11.70 -5.84 19.23
CA CYS A 189 12.07 -7.22 19.55
C CYS A 189 12.50 -7.37 21.02
N LYS A 190 13.32 -6.46 21.55
CA LYS A 190 13.74 -6.46 22.95
C LYS A 190 12.55 -6.33 23.92
N ASN A 191 11.65 -5.41 23.64
CA ASN A 191 10.46 -5.23 24.47
C ASN A 191 9.55 -6.45 24.43
N MET A 192 9.36 -7.05 23.25
CA MET A 192 8.53 -8.25 23.11
C MET A 192 9.12 -9.47 23.80
N SER A 193 10.45 -9.66 23.74
CA SER A 193 11.11 -10.77 24.42
C SER A 193 11.01 -10.71 25.93
N ASN A 194 10.90 -9.51 26.51
CA ASN A 194 10.68 -9.34 27.96
C ASN A 194 9.25 -9.68 28.39
N LEU A 195 8.29 -9.60 27.48
CA LEU A 195 6.87 -9.83 27.75
C LEU A 195 6.42 -11.24 27.37
N TYR A 196 7.18 -11.95 26.55
CA TYR A 196 6.82 -13.27 26.05
C TYR A 196 7.55 -14.37 26.84
N PRO A 197 6.85 -15.42 27.26
CA PRO A 197 7.44 -16.45 28.12
C PRO A 197 8.42 -17.39 27.42
N SER A 198 8.48 -17.34 26.08
CA SER A 198 9.35 -18.17 25.26
C SER A 198 10.15 -17.34 24.25
N ARG A 199 11.21 -17.94 23.71
CA ARG A 199 12.01 -17.32 22.65
C ARG A 199 11.16 -17.04 21.42
N LEU A 200 11.10 -15.76 21.02
CA LEU A 200 10.26 -15.28 19.91
C LEU A 200 10.77 -15.78 18.56
N LYS A 201 9.85 -16.17 17.69
CA LYS A 201 10.10 -16.46 16.27
C LYS A 201 9.57 -15.32 15.42
N ILE A 202 10.47 -14.59 14.75
CA ILE A 202 10.13 -13.37 14.02
C ILE A 202 10.50 -13.54 12.55
N MET A 203 9.54 -13.29 11.65
CA MET A 203 9.76 -13.23 10.21
C MET A 203 9.79 -11.76 9.75
N ILE A 204 10.80 -11.39 8.98
CA ILE A 204 10.93 -10.08 8.35
C ILE A 204 11.02 -10.27 6.84
N ILE A 205 10.06 -9.73 6.09
CA ILE A 205 10.06 -9.74 4.63
C ILE A 205 10.33 -8.31 4.14
N THR A 206 11.35 -8.16 3.29
CA THR A 206 11.81 -6.84 2.86
C THR A 206 12.36 -6.81 1.43
N ASP A 207 12.71 -5.62 0.94
CA ASP A 207 13.36 -5.40 -0.35
C ASP A 207 14.89 -5.55 -0.28
N ASN A 208 15.50 -5.34 0.88
CA ASN A 208 16.95 -5.31 1.03
C ASN A 208 17.37 -5.61 2.47
N LEU A 209 18.39 -6.46 2.65
CA LEU A 209 18.91 -6.83 3.95
C LEU A 209 19.80 -5.75 4.58
N LYS A 210 20.42 -4.88 3.77
CA LYS A 210 21.40 -3.87 4.19
C LYS A 210 21.08 -2.52 3.59
N LYS A 211 20.11 -1.80 4.13
CA LYS A 211 19.77 -0.45 3.65
C LYS A 211 19.81 0.57 4.78
N ILE A 212 18.75 0.66 5.58
CA ILE A 212 18.71 1.50 6.79
C ILE A 212 19.12 0.68 8.01
N LEU A 213 18.74 -0.59 8.04
CA LEU A 213 19.10 -1.55 9.08
C LEU A 213 19.80 -2.74 8.43
N ASP A 214 20.96 -3.14 8.97
CA ASP A 214 21.61 -4.42 8.63
C ASP A 214 20.91 -5.53 9.40
N LEU A 215 20.13 -6.34 8.71
CA LEU A 215 19.33 -7.40 9.32
C LEU A 215 20.19 -8.57 9.80
N GLU A 216 21.33 -8.83 9.14
CA GLU A 216 22.26 -9.89 9.59
C GLU A 216 22.93 -9.50 10.92
N GLU A 217 23.30 -8.22 11.07
CA GLU A 217 23.81 -7.69 12.33
C GLU A 217 22.74 -7.73 13.42
N LEU A 218 21.51 -7.29 13.08
CA LEU A 218 20.37 -7.37 13.99
C LEU A 218 20.13 -8.79 14.49
N LYS A 219 20.15 -9.78 13.60
CA LYS A 219 19.98 -11.19 13.95
C LYS A 219 21.04 -11.65 14.93
N LYS A 220 22.33 -11.34 14.68
CA LYS A 220 23.44 -11.67 15.58
C LYS A 220 23.24 -11.04 16.96
N LYS A 221 22.87 -9.77 16.99
CA LYS A 221 22.67 -8.98 18.22
C LYS A 221 21.53 -9.50 19.09
N LEU A 222 20.47 -10.01 18.48
CA LEU A 222 19.27 -10.48 19.16
C LEU A 222 19.19 -12.03 19.29
N ASN A 223 20.23 -12.73 18.88
CA ASN A 223 20.23 -14.21 18.81
C ASN A 223 19.94 -14.89 20.16
N SER A 224 20.26 -14.26 21.30
CA SER A 224 19.97 -14.82 22.64
C SER A 224 18.48 -14.74 23.02
N ILE A 225 17.72 -13.82 22.44
CA ILE A 225 16.32 -13.52 22.82
C ILE A 225 15.29 -13.82 21.74
N CYS A 226 15.69 -13.73 20.46
CA CYS A 226 14.80 -13.94 19.31
C CYS A 226 15.43 -14.88 18.28
N ASP A 227 14.58 -15.66 17.60
CA ASP A 227 14.91 -16.34 16.35
C ASP A 227 14.37 -15.53 15.18
N ILE A 228 15.26 -14.75 14.53
CA ILE A 228 14.89 -13.87 13.42
C ILE A 228 15.21 -14.58 12.11
N GLN A 229 14.19 -14.68 11.26
CA GLN A 229 14.31 -15.14 9.87
C GLN A 229 13.92 -13.98 8.94
N PHE A 230 14.58 -13.87 7.78
CA PHE A 230 14.22 -12.89 6.77
C PHE A 230 14.22 -13.49 5.38
N GLU A 231 13.31 -12.96 4.58
CA GLU A 231 13.16 -13.25 3.16
C GLU A 231 13.11 -11.94 2.37
N VAL A 232 13.65 -11.95 1.15
CA VAL A 232 13.72 -10.75 0.31
C VAL A 232 13.04 -10.98 -1.02
N ASN A 233 12.41 -9.91 -1.53
CA ASN A 233 11.84 -9.89 -2.89
C ASN A 233 10.86 -11.03 -3.18
N LEU A 234 10.07 -11.45 -2.18
CA LEU A 234 9.04 -12.47 -2.36
C LEU A 234 7.94 -12.00 -3.31
N THR A 235 7.30 -12.95 -3.98
CA THR A 235 6.05 -12.70 -4.69
C THR A 235 4.93 -12.38 -3.70
N ASN A 236 3.88 -11.70 -4.16
CA ASN A 236 2.72 -11.40 -3.31
C ASN A 236 2.08 -12.69 -2.73
N THR A 237 2.05 -13.77 -3.51
CA THR A 237 1.52 -15.07 -3.06
C THR A 237 2.34 -15.63 -1.90
N ASP A 238 3.68 -15.61 -2.01
CA ASP A 238 4.57 -16.11 -0.96
C ASP A 238 4.46 -15.26 0.31
N VAL A 239 4.34 -13.93 0.16
CA VAL A 239 4.11 -13.01 1.28
C VAL A 239 2.83 -13.39 2.03
N LEU A 240 1.72 -13.61 1.32
CA LEU A 240 0.44 -14.00 1.93
C LEU A 240 0.55 -15.36 2.63
N GLU A 241 1.27 -16.31 2.05
CA GLU A 241 1.52 -17.61 2.68
C GLU A 241 2.26 -17.43 4.02
N ARG A 242 3.35 -16.64 4.05
CA ARG A 242 4.07 -16.35 5.31
C ARG A 242 3.18 -15.64 6.34
N MET A 243 2.28 -14.77 5.90
CA MET A 243 1.30 -14.16 6.79
C MET A 243 0.36 -15.19 7.40
N THR A 244 -0.12 -16.22 6.65
CA THR A 244 -0.96 -17.29 7.23
C THR A 244 -0.21 -18.15 8.24
N GLU A 245 1.11 -18.21 8.17
CA GLU A 245 1.99 -18.90 9.09
C GLU A 245 2.36 -18.09 10.34
N SER A 246 1.91 -16.84 10.42
CA SER A 246 2.30 -15.90 11.47
C SER A 246 1.11 -15.53 12.36
N LYS A 247 1.34 -15.39 13.67
CA LYS A 247 0.29 -15.03 14.64
C LYS A 247 -0.01 -13.55 14.60
N ILE A 248 1.02 -12.71 14.70
CA ILE A 248 0.88 -11.27 14.86
C ILE A 248 1.64 -10.57 13.73
N TYR A 249 0.94 -9.70 13.02
CA TYR A 249 1.59 -8.75 12.10
C TYR A 249 1.89 -7.45 12.86
N PHE A 250 3.14 -6.98 12.77
CA PHE A 250 3.50 -5.69 13.35
C PHE A 250 3.91 -4.67 12.27
N CYS A 251 3.39 -3.45 12.41
CA CYS A 251 3.69 -2.31 11.54
C CYS A 251 4.20 -1.15 12.38
N LEU A 252 5.47 -0.80 12.25
CA LEU A 252 6.13 0.29 12.98
C LEU A 252 6.28 1.55 12.13
N SER A 253 5.55 1.64 11.02
CA SER A 253 5.63 2.77 10.08
C SER A 253 5.34 4.11 10.77
N HIS A 254 6.09 5.14 10.38
CA HIS A 254 5.84 6.51 10.82
C HIS A 254 4.66 7.16 10.09
N TYR A 255 4.41 6.73 8.85
CA TYR A 255 3.23 7.11 8.07
C TYR A 255 2.92 6.07 6.99
N GLU A 256 1.65 5.93 6.70
CA GLU A 256 1.08 5.07 5.67
C GLU A 256 -0.03 5.83 4.92
N GLY A 257 -0.26 5.44 3.66
CA GLY A 257 -1.50 5.79 2.97
C GLY A 257 -2.62 4.85 3.41
N PHE A 258 -2.98 3.90 2.56
CA PHE A 258 -4.01 2.91 2.89
C PHE A 258 -3.50 1.78 3.81
N GLY A 259 -2.26 1.33 3.63
CA GLY A 259 -1.69 0.22 4.41
C GLY A 259 -2.09 -1.17 3.86
N VAL A 260 -1.79 -1.43 2.60
CA VAL A 260 -2.14 -2.69 1.92
C VAL A 260 -1.69 -3.92 2.69
N THR A 261 -0.45 -3.95 3.18
CA THR A 261 0.10 -5.09 3.94
C THR A 261 -0.62 -5.33 5.27
N ILE A 262 -1.19 -4.28 5.88
CA ILE A 262 -2.01 -4.40 7.09
C ILE A 262 -3.33 -5.11 6.75
N VAL A 263 -3.96 -4.76 5.63
CA VAL A 263 -5.18 -5.43 5.16
C VAL A 263 -4.89 -6.88 4.79
N GLU A 264 -3.83 -7.14 4.03
CA GLU A 264 -3.40 -8.49 3.65
C GLU A 264 -3.15 -9.38 4.88
N SER A 265 -2.47 -8.84 5.90
CA SER A 265 -2.20 -9.60 7.13
C SER A 265 -3.45 -9.87 7.97
N LEU A 266 -4.39 -8.91 8.05
CA LEU A 266 -5.70 -9.13 8.68
C LEU A 266 -6.43 -10.27 7.97
N LEU A 267 -6.49 -10.20 6.65
CA LEU A 267 -7.16 -11.20 5.84
C LEU A 267 -6.48 -12.57 5.92
N SER A 268 -5.18 -12.64 6.15
CA SER A 268 -4.42 -13.87 6.45
C SER A 268 -4.62 -14.38 7.89
N GLY A 269 -5.46 -13.74 8.67
CA GLY A 269 -5.83 -14.13 10.02
C GLY A 269 -4.83 -13.68 11.10
N CYS A 270 -3.89 -12.78 10.80
CA CYS A 270 -3.02 -12.20 11.82
C CYS A 270 -3.80 -11.30 12.77
N PHE A 271 -3.35 -11.23 14.01
CA PHE A 271 -3.67 -10.10 14.89
C PHE A 271 -2.76 -8.92 14.53
N ILE A 272 -3.29 -7.70 14.54
CA ILE A 272 -2.56 -6.52 14.05
C ILE A 272 -2.01 -5.69 15.21
N VAL A 273 -0.71 -5.47 15.24
CA VAL A 273 -0.03 -4.53 16.13
C VAL A 273 0.56 -3.43 15.26
N THR A 274 0.16 -2.19 15.47
CA THR A 274 0.50 -1.11 14.55
C THR A 274 0.66 0.24 15.25
N THR A 275 1.52 1.10 14.73
CA THR A 275 1.53 2.53 15.07
C THR A 275 0.23 3.18 14.58
N ASN A 276 -0.12 4.34 15.13
CA ASN A 276 -1.34 5.05 14.70
C ASN A 276 -1.11 5.79 13.37
N VAL A 277 -1.09 5.05 12.26
CA VAL A 277 -0.80 5.57 10.92
C VAL A 277 -1.87 5.16 9.90
N GLY A 278 -2.00 5.94 8.84
CA GLY A 278 -2.91 5.64 7.73
C GLY A 278 -4.39 5.61 8.13
N GLU A 279 -5.15 4.78 7.45
CA GLU A 279 -6.60 4.65 7.62
C GLU A 279 -7.04 3.48 8.49
N GLN A 280 -6.12 2.76 9.09
CA GLN A 280 -6.40 1.55 9.84
C GLN A 280 -7.53 1.69 10.89
N GLN A 281 -7.69 2.87 11.48
CA GLN A 281 -8.76 3.15 12.43
C GLN A 281 -10.17 3.03 11.81
N TYR A 282 -10.30 3.17 10.50
CA TYR A 282 -11.58 3.10 9.79
C TYR A 282 -11.92 1.71 9.29
N TYR A 283 -10.92 0.84 9.06
CA TYR A 283 -11.15 -0.48 8.49
C TYR A 283 -10.71 -1.66 9.38
N LEU A 284 -9.92 -1.43 10.43
CA LEU A 284 -9.57 -2.48 11.40
C LEU A 284 -10.54 -2.48 12.57
N HIS A 285 -11.19 -3.62 12.77
CA HIS A 285 -12.04 -3.82 13.96
C HIS A 285 -11.20 -3.77 15.25
N PRO A 286 -11.68 -3.08 16.33
CA PRO A 286 -10.93 -2.93 17.56
C PRO A 286 -10.43 -4.26 18.16
N ASN A 287 -11.25 -5.32 18.12
CA ASN A 287 -10.89 -6.63 18.66
C ASN A 287 -9.77 -7.36 17.92
N ARG A 288 -9.30 -6.86 16.79
CA ARG A 288 -8.24 -7.50 15.99
C ARG A 288 -7.01 -6.62 15.82
N ARG A 289 -6.95 -5.52 16.56
CA ARG A 289 -5.80 -4.61 16.50
C ARG A 289 -5.39 -4.13 17.88
N LEU A 290 -4.12 -3.79 18.01
CA LEU A 290 -3.57 -3.03 19.11
C LEU A 290 -2.74 -1.88 18.53
N VAL A 291 -3.06 -0.64 18.95
CA VAL A 291 -2.36 0.55 18.47
C VAL A 291 -1.26 0.91 19.46
N LEU A 292 -0.05 1.02 18.95
CA LEU A 292 1.12 1.42 19.72
C LEU A 292 1.08 2.92 19.99
N ASN A 293 1.04 3.31 21.24
CA ASN A 293 1.15 4.70 21.65
C ASN A 293 2.63 5.08 21.71
N ASN A 294 3.12 5.78 20.70
CA ASN A 294 4.49 6.31 20.55
C ASN A 294 5.64 5.30 20.65
N SER A 295 6.68 5.55 19.87
CA SER A 295 7.85 4.71 19.65
C SER A 295 8.76 4.47 20.87
N SER A 296 8.42 4.98 22.06
CA SER A 296 9.28 4.86 23.24
C SER A 296 8.96 3.70 24.18
N ASN A 297 7.70 3.30 24.33
CA ASN A 297 7.30 2.16 25.16
C ASN A 297 6.19 1.37 24.45
N TYR A 298 6.55 0.19 23.92
CA TYR A 298 5.58 -0.75 23.35
C TYR A 298 4.93 -1.55 24.49
N ASN A 299 4.01 -0.94 25.24
CA ASN A 299 3.19 -1.67 26.19
C ASN A 299 2.13 -2.46 25.42
N LEU A 300 2.45 -3.71 25.07
CA LEU A 300 1.48 -4.63 24.49
C LEU A 300 0.73 -5.35 25.61
N ASP A 301 -0.58 -5.27 25.59
CA ASP A 301 -1.43 -6.12 26.42
C ASP A 301 -1.51 -7.52 25.79
N PHE A 302 -0.62 -8.40 26.20
CA PHE A 302 -0.61 -9.79 25.72
C PHE A 302 -1.83 -10.58 26.17
N ASN A 303 -2.45 -10.23 27.29
CA ASN A 303 -3.71 -10.87 27.71
C ASN A 303 -4.79 -10.55 26.69
N TYR A 304 -4.88 -9.30 26.26
CA TYR A 304 -5.80 -8.89 25.21
C TYR A 304 -5.51 -9.62 23.88
N ILE A 305 -4.25 -9.72 23.47
CA ILE A 305 -3.85 -10.44 22.24
C ILE A 305 -4.19 -11.93 22.35
N ASN A 306 -3.90 -12.57 23.46
CA ASN A 306 -4.18 -13.99 23.68
C ASN A 306 -5.67 -14.31 23.71
N GLN A 307 -6.50 -13.39 24.20
CA GLN A 307 -7.96 -13.57 24.21
C GLN A 307 -8.57 -13.33 22.80
N ASN A 308 -8.08 -12.35 22.07
CA ASN A 308 -8.69 -11.91 20.79
C ASN A 308 -7.98 -12.49 19.55
N GLY A 309 -6.71 -12.77 19.62
CA GLY A 309 -5.91 -13.29 18.50
C GLY A 309 -6.37 -14.66 18.00
N PRO A 310 -6.56 -15.68 18.84
CA PRO A 310 -7.03 -17.00 18.44
C PRO A 310 -8.52 -17.04 18.02
N SER A 311 -9.31 -16.03 18.43
CA SER A 311 -10.77 -16.03 18.25
C SER A 311 -11.18 -16.00 16.77
N LYS A 312 -11.79 -17.08 16.30
CA LYS A 312 -12.39 -17.15 14.97
C LYS A 312 -13.55 -16.15 14.81
N GLU A 313 -14.35 -15.97 15.85
CA GLU A 313 -15.46 -15.02 15.86
C GLU A 313 -14.95 -13.58 15.65
N ASN A 314 -13.91 -13.17 16.38
CA ASN A 314 -13.32 -11.84 16.23
C ASN A 314 -12.68 -11.66 14.85
N PHE A 315 -12.13 -12.71 14.25
CA PHE A 315 -11.63 -12.68 12.89
C PHE A 315 -12.75 -12.45 11.87
N VAL A 316 -13.88 -13.18 11.98
CA VAL A 316 -15.03 -13.00 11.09
C VAL A 316 -15.60 -11.59 11.22
N LYS A 317 -15.82 -11.11 12.44
CA LYS A 317 -16.27 -9.73 12.68
C LYS A 317 -15.33 -8.68 12.07
N ALA A 318 -14.02 -8.90 12.18
CA ALA A 318 -13.03 -7.98 11.60
C ALA A 318 -13.06 -7.98 10.06
N LYS A 319 -13.24 -9.15 9.45
CA LYS A 319 -13.40 -9.28 8.00
C LYS A 319 -14.67 -8.58 7.51
N GLU A 320 -15.79 -8.79 8.18
CA GLU A 320 -17.06 -8.13 7.86
C GLU A 320 -16.95 -6.61 8.01
N PHE A 321 -16.30 -6.15 9.09
CA PHE A 321 -16.05 -4.73 9.32
C PHE A 321 -15.20 -4.12 8.21
N LEU A 322 -14.14 -4.80 7.75
CA LEU A 322 -13.33 -4.36 6.62
C LEU A 322 -14.20 -4.21 5.36
N HIS A 323 -14.93 -5.26 4.98
CA HIS A 323 -15.78 -5.25 3.78
C HIS A 323 -16.88 -4.17 3.82
N LYS A 324 -17.40 -3.86 5.00
CA LYS A 324 -18.40 -2.79 5.17
C LYS A 324 -17.81 -1.40 4.97
N ASN A 325 -16.56 -1.19 5.35
CA ASN A 325 -15.93 0.15 5.40
C ASN A 325 -15.01 0.45 4.23
N VAL A 326 -14.61 -0.56 3.45
CA VAL A 326 -13.69 -0.40 2.30
C VAL A 326 -14.38 -0.87 1.04
N LYS A 327 -14.50 0.04 0.07
CA LYS A 327 -14.96 -0.30 -1.28
C LYS A 327 -13.84 -0.92 -2.09
N SER A 328 -14.18 -1.81 -3.04
CA SER A 328 -13.16 -2.35 -3.95
C SER A 328 -12.56 -1.26 -4.85
N TYR A 329 -11.35 -1.48 -5.30
CA TYR A 329 -10.66 -0.58 -6.23
C TYR A 329 -11.50 -0.38 -7.51
N SER A 330 -11.98 -1.48 -8.09
CA SER A 330 -12.76 -1.46 -9.32
C SER A 330 -14.06 -0.70 -9.18
N ASP A 331 -14.82 -0.90 -8.10
CA ASP A 331 -16.08 -0.19 -7.89
C ASP A 331 -15.87 1.30 -7.66
N SER A 332 -14.82 1.65 -6.90
CA SER A 332 -14.46 3.05 -6.64
C SER A 332 -14.04 3.76 -7.93
N LEU A 333 -13.17 3.14 -8.74
CA LEU A 333 -12.73 3.73 -10.00
C LEU A 333 -13.87 3.84 -11.03
N LYS A 334 -14.71 2.81 -11.15
CA LYS A 334 -15.91 2.84 -12.02
C LYS A 334 -16.81 4.00 -11.65
N HIS A 335 -17.11 4.18 -10.38
CA HIS A 335 -17.93 5.30 -9.90
C HIS A 335 -17.34 6.65 -10.29
N ILE A 336 -16.04 6.85 -10.06
CA ILE A 336 -15.35 8.10 -10.40
C ILE A 336 -15.37 8.37 -11.91
N VAL A 337 -15.18 7.35 -12.72
CA VAL A 337 -15.19 7.46 -14.19
C VAL A 337 -16.58 7.82 -14.71
N MET A 338 -17.64 7.30 -14.08
CA MET A 338 -19.03 7.50 -14.52
C MET A 338 -19.66 8.82 -14.06
N GLU A 339 -19.19 9.44 -12.99
CA GLU A 339 -19.71 10.72 -12.49
C GLU A 339 -19.67 11.89 -13.51
N ASN A 340 -19.15 11.70 -14.72
CA ASN A 340 -19.02 12.72 -15.77
C ASN A 340 -19.83 12.40 -17.04
N LYS A 341 -20.70 11.39 -17.01
CA LYS A 341 -21.71 11.17 -18.06
C LYS A 341 -23.09 11.62 -17.57
#